data_934d25762af2c31993983a9ecea858e9
#
_entry.id   934d25762af2c31993983a9ecea858e9
#
_cell.length_a   1.000
_cell.length_b   1.000
_cell.length_c   1.000
_cell.angle_alpha   90.00
_cell.angle_beta   90.00
_cell.angle_gamma   90.00
#
_symmetry.space_group_name_H-M   'P 1'
#
loop_
_entity.id
_entity.type
_entity.pdbx_description
1 polymer ?
#
loop_
_entity_poly.entity_id
_entity_poly.type
_entity_poly.pdbx_seq_one_letter_code
_entity_poly.pdbx_strand_id
1 'polypeptide(L)'
;MDKNTATGLGLIFLIMVAWFVVSMPSEEERAAQLAERARQDSLAQIEAIQNEEPVSTAVTNQPSIREQVTQESVSPRSEIFSSSQDVEQSEFVVTTPLYTAVFSNKGAGPISFTFSEYNSWAGAPYQLISDSTKSAYNFGFLTTENLNVDTQNLLFTQLNTGSELTLNEGDTKELKYALQLRDGRQIVFTYTFLADTYEIDFDVQFIGVSDYIIGRAVDFGWTSKLNSSEKDKKQEGIDAAAYVYLGEELEKFKLDEPGRKEETFNGNIDWSATRTKFFTQFIKPLHQTESAFLTGEVTGENDDPLTKHKYTSSITSSIPGDGVLSYKLFIGPLKYYEIKQVDEHAYDMVEVGYNWLRWFSDPFVRFIVIPFFTFFSGFISNYGVLVIIFAASVKLVLSPLTFKSYKSMAAMKELQPQLKEIQDKYKDNPQK
;
A
#
# COMPACT_ATOMS: atom_id res chain seq x y z
N MET A 1 -0.01 42.33 16.32
CA MET A 1 1.36 42.10 15.83
C MET A 1 2.00 43.44 15.56
N ASP A 2 3.11 43.71 16.21
CA ASP A 2 3.83 44.98 16.03
C ASP A 2 4.46 44.97 14.64
N LYS A 3 4.43 46.12 13.91
CA LYS A 3 4.95 46.22 12.54
C LYS A 3 6.40 45.69 12.42
N ASN A 4 7.20 45.88 13.48
CA ASN A 4 8.59 45.46 13.50
C ASN A 4 8.75 43.93 13.62
N THR A 5 7.83 43.25 14.32
CA THR A 5 7.82 41.77 14.43
C THR A 5 7.37 41.14 13.10
N ALA A 6 6.37 41.76 12.44
CA ALA A 6 5.93 41.33 11.11
C ALA A 6 7.04 41.51 10.07
N THR A 7 7.77 42.64 10.16
CA THR A 7 8.90 42.97 9.27
C THR A 7 10.08 42.00 9.53
N GLY A 8 10.37 41.69 10.81
CA GLY A 8 11.43 40.75 11.17
C GLY A 8 11.15 39.32 10.71
N LEU A 9 9.90 38.82 10.90
CA LEU A 9 9.46 37.53 10.39
C LEU A 9 9.46 37.51 8.85
N GLY A 10 8.99 38.56 8.20
CA GLY A 10 9.05 38.73 6.76
C GLY A 10 10.49 38.72 6.22
N LEU A 11 11.43 39.33 6.93
CA LEU A 11 12.84 39.37 6.55
C LEU A 11 13.52 38.00 6.73
N ILE A 12 13.21 37.29 7.80
CA ILE A 12 13.68 35.89 8.01
C ILE A 12 13.12 34.98 6.92
N PHE A 13 11.84 35.11 6.60
CA PHE A 13 11.22 34.34 5.52
C PHE A 13 11.84 34.68 4.16
N LEU A 14 12.08 35.93 3.87
CA LEU A 14 12.74 36.38 2.65
C LEU A 14 14.18 35.89 2.54
N ILE A 15 14.95 35.87 3.66
CA ILE A 15 16.30 35.33 3.70
C ILE A 15 16.26 33.81 3.48
N MET A 16 15.29 33.07 4.08
CA MET A 16 15.12 31.65 3.85
C MET A 16 14.75 31.34 2.39
N VAL A 17 13.84 32.12 1.81
CA VAL A 17 13.45 31.96 0.41
C VAL A 17 14.61 32.31 -0.52
N ALA A 18 15.33 33.41 -0.27
CA ALA A 18 16.50 33.78 -1.04
C ALA A 18 17.62 32.74 -0.95
N TRP A 19 17.86 32.21 0.25
CA TRP A 19 18.85 31.13 0.44
C TRP A 19 18.40 29.84 -0.27
N PHE A 20 17.13 29.50 -0.21
CA PHE A 20 16.58 28.35 -0.91
C PHE A 20 16.70 28.48 -2.44
N VAL A 21 16.39 29.66 -2.99
CA VAL A 21 16.52 29.94 -4.42
C VAL A 21 17.97 29.93 -4.89
N VAL A 22 18.89 30.51 -4.08
CA VAL A 22 20.34 30.51 -4.38
C VAL A 22 20.97 29.12 -4.20
N SER A 23 20.42 28.28 -3.30
CA SER A 23 20.88 26.92 -3.07
C SER A 23 20.25 25.88 -4.00
N MET A 24 19.28 26.26 -4.83
CA MET A 24 18.77 25.39 -5.89
C MET A 24 19.83 25.23 -6.98
N PRO A 25 20.28 24.01 -7.27
CA PRO A 25 21.17 23.76 -8.39
C PRO A 25 20.49 24.24 -9.69
N SER A 26 21.25 24.92 -10.53
CA SER A 26 20.77 25.40 -11.83
C SER A 26 20.31 24.22 -12.71
N GLU A 27 19.47 24.48 -13.71
CA GLU A 27 19.03 23.44 -14.65
C GLU A 27 20.23 22.78 -15.35
N GLU A 28 21.30 23.55 -15.62
CA GLU A 28 22.55 23.03 -16.18
C GLU A 28 23.28 22.11 -15.21
N GLU A 29 23.32 22.45 -13.91
CA GLU A 29 23.95 21.57 -12.88
C GLU A 29 23.14 20.30 -12.64
N ARG A 30 21.80 20.35 -12.71
CA ARG A 30 20.94 19.16 -12.66
C ARG A 30 21.13 18.27 -13.87
N ALA A 31 21.18 18.86 -15.06
CA ALA A 31 21.45 18.13 -16.29
C ALA A 31 22.86 17.51 -16.28
N ALA A 32 23.87 18.22 -15.78
CA ALA A 32 25.22 17.71 -15.62
C ALA A 32 25.28 16.54 -14.60
N GLN A 33 24.58 16.66 -13.47
CA GLN A 33 24.51 15.59 -12.47
C GLN A 33 23.78 14.35 -13.00
N LEU A 34 22.72 14.52 -13.78
CA LEU A 34 22.02 13.41 -14.42
C LEU A 34 22.88 12.74 -15.50
N ALA A 35 23.60 13.53 -16.30
CA ALA A 35 24.54 13.03 -17.29
C ALA A 35 25.73 12.27 -16.65
N GLU A 36 26.24 12.78 -15.53
CA GLU A 36 27.32 12.12 -14.79
C GLU A 36 26.88 10.80 -14.15
N ARG A 37 25.65 10.75 -13.57
CA ARG A 37 25.07 9.49 -13.06
C ARG A 37 24.86 8.48 -14.18
N ALA A 38 24.26 8.90 -15.29
CA ALA A 38 24.07 8.02 -16.45
C ALA A 38 25.41 7.48 -17.01
N ARG A 39 26.47 8.28 -16.92
CA ARG A 39 27.83 7.87 -17.33
C ARG A 39 28.46 6.90 -16.34
N GLN A 40 28.27 7.13 -15.02
CA GLN A 40 28.73 6.22 -13.97
C GLN A 40 28.00 4.87 -14.05
N ASP A 41 26.66 4.88 -14.26
CA ASP A 41 25.87 3.67 -14.45
C ASP A 41 26.32 2.89 -15.71
N SER A 42 26.62 3.61 -16.79
CA SER A 42 27.14 2.97 -18.02
C SER A 42 28.54 2.39 -17.83
N LEU A 43 29.41 3.06 -17.07
CA LEU A 43 30.75 2.57 -16.73
C LEU A 43 30.69 1.35 -15.80
N ALA A 44 29.79 1.38 -14.80
CA ALA A 44 29.56 0.25 -13.90
C ALA A 44 29.03 -0.98 -14.65
N GLN A 45 28.14 -0.78 -15.66
CA GLN A 45 27.71 -1.86 -16.54
C GLN A 45 28.84 -2.42 -17.42
N ILE A 46 29.73 -1.56 -17.93
CA ILE A 46 30.87 -2.00 -18.74
C ILE A 46 31.91 -2.72 -17.87
N GLU A 47 32.19 -2.25 -16.65
CA GLU A 47 33.05 -2.95 -15.69
C GLU A 47 32.48 -4.30 -15.24
N ALA A 48 31.16 -4.38 -15.04
CA ALA A 48 30.47 -5.64 -14.74
C ALA A 48 30.61 -6.66 -15.88
N ILE A 49 30.55 -6.20 -17.15
CA ILE A 49 30.73 -7.06 -18.34
C ILE A 49 32.19 -7.47 -18.55
N GLN A 50 33.16 -6.66 -18.14
CA GLN A 50 34.59 -6.95 -18.32
C GLN A 50 35.21 -7.82 -17.21
N ASN A 51 34.57 -7.95 -16.05
CA ASN A 51 35.04 -8.76 -14.93
C ASN A 51 34.44 -10.18 -14.86
N GLU A 52 33.69 -10.61 -15.86
CA GLU A 52 33.23 -11.99 -15.96
C GLU A 52 34.31 -12.88 -16.61
N GLU A 53 35.29 -13.33 -15.83
CA GLU A 53 35.95 -14.63 -16.09
C GLU A 53 34.99 -15.76 -15.61
N PRO A 54 34.93 -16.90 -16.34
CA PRO A 54 33.89 -17.88 -16.13
C PRO A 54 34.19 -18.75 -14.88
N VAL A 55 33.69 -18.39 -13.73
CA VAL A 55 33.57 -19.32 -12.62
C VAL A 55 32.20 -19.99 -12.69
N SER A 56 32.24 -21.20 -13.23
CA SER A 56 31.14 -22.17 -13.17
C SER A 56 30.78 -22.46 -11.70
N THR A 57 29.78 -21.76 -11.22
CA THR A 57 28.92 -22.24 -10.13
C THR A 57 27.49 -21.87 -10.52
N ALA A 58 26.76 -22.89 -10.95
CA ALA A 58 25.36 -22.81 -11.25
C ALA A 58 24.58 -22.40 -9.99
N VAL A 59 24.39 -21.09 -9.81
CA VAL A 59 23.23 -20.59 -9.08
C VAL A 59 22.16 -20.45 -10.17
N THR A 60 21.32 -21.45 -10.21
CA THR A 60 20.12 -21.46 -11.06
C THR A 60 19.24 -20.32 -10.55
N ASN A 61 19.35 -19.14 -11.18
CA ASN A 61 18.28 -18.17 -11.20
C ASN A 61 17.14 -18.87 -11.96
N GLN A 62 16.28 -19.59 -11.25
CA GLN A 62 14.99 -19.98 -11.82
C GLN A 62 14.21 -18.67 -11.97
N PRO A 63 13.91 -18.24 -13.19
CA PRO A 63 12.97 -17.15 -13.40
C PRO A 63 11.64 -17.55 -12.78
N SER A 64 10.92 -16.56 -12.19
CA SER A 64 9.58 -16.81 -11.71
C SER A 64 8.76 -17.52 -12.76
N ILE A 65 7.85 -18.41 -12.35
CA ILE A 65 7.00 -19.20 -13.26
C ILE A 65 6.38 -18.33 -14.37
N ARG A 66 6.19 -17.04 -14.10
CA ARG A 66 5.65 -16.06 -15.06
C ARG A 66 6.64 -15.63 -16.16
N GLU A 67 7.94 -15.62 -15.92
CA GLU A 67 8.93 -15.23 -16.96
C GLU A 67 9.21 -16.34 -17.98
N GLN A 68 8.96 -17.61 -17.61
CA GLN A 68 9.24 -18.75 -18.50
C GLN A 68 8.10 -19.07 -19.45
N VAL A 69 6.91 -18.46 -19.35
CA VAL A 69 5.73 -18.96 -20.04
C VAL A 69 5.13 -17.93 -21.01
N THR A 70 5.66 -17.91 -22.21
CA THR A 70 4.90 -17.54 -23.43
C THR A 70 4.01 -18.73 -23.90
N GLN A 71 3.52 -19.57 -22.97
CA GLN A 71 2.67 -20.71 -23.32
C GLN A 71 1.20 -20.35 -23.05
N GLU A 72 0.34 -20.86 -23.95
CA GLU A 72 -1.11 -20.66 -23.86
C GLU A 72 -1.64 -21.01 -22.47
N SER A 73 -2.36 -20.08 -21.83
CA SER A 73 -3.09 -20.34 -20.60
C SER A 73 -4.09 -21.46 -20.82
N VAL A 74 -4.14 -22.40 -19.88
CA VAL A 74 -5.03 -23.57 -19.97
C VAL A 74 -6.47 -23.11 -20.17
N SER A 75 -7.08 -23.58 -21.25
CA SER A 75 -8.51 -23.40 -21.44
C SER A 75 -9.29 -24.09 -20.31
N PRO A 76 -10.41 -23.52 -19.82
CA PRO A 76 -11.32 -24.18 -18.88
C PRO A 76 -11.81 -25.58 -19.37
N ARG A 77 -11.65 -25.87 -20.67
CA ARG A 77 -12.03 -27.14 -21.31
C ARG A 77 -10.93 -28.19 -21.32
N SER A 78 -9.79 -27.97 -20.63
CA SER A 78 -8.75 -28.99 -20.58
C SER A 78 -9.27 -30.22 -19.80
N GLU A 79 -8.83 -31.42 -20.20
CA GLU A 79 -9.24 -32.69 -19.57
C GLU A 79 -8.95 -32.74 -18.07
N ILE A 80 -7.99 -31.95 -17.59
CA ILE A 80 -7.60 -31.89 -16.17
C ILE A 80 -8.70 -31.31 -15.29
N PHE A 81 -9.56 -30.46 -15.84
CA PHE A 81 -10.69 -29.81 -15.16
C PHE A 81 -12.05 -30.36 -15.61
N SER A 82 -12.08 -31.56 -16.17
CA SER A 82 -13.31 -32.15 -16.73
C SER A 82 -14.45 -32.23 -15.72
N SER A 83 -14.15 -32.43 -14.43
CA SER A 83 -15.14 -32.48 -13.35
C SER A 83 -15.69 -31.10 -12.91
N SER A 84 -15.09 -29.99 -13.33
CA SER A 84 -15.59 -28.64 -13.05
C SER A 84 -16.36 -28.00 -14.22
N GLN A 85 -16.49 -28.69 -15.36
CA GLN A 85 -17.12 -28.16 -16.57
C GLN A 85 -18.64 -27.99 -16.46
N ASP A 86 -19.29 -28.76 -15.57
CA ASP A 86 -20.74 -28.75 -15.38
C ASP A 86 -21.22 -27.76 -14.29
N VAL A 87 -20.30 -26.96 -13.73
CA VAL A 87 -20.62 -25.98 -12.70
C VAL A 87 -21.10 -24.68 -13.35
N GLU A 88 -22.32 -24.23 -13.00
CA GLU A 88 -22.81 -22.92 -13.44
C GLU A 88 -22.15 -21.80 -12.65
N GLN A 89 -21.93 -20.65 -13.33
CA GLN A 89 -21.42 -19.47 -12.66
C GLN A 89 -22.45 -18.93 -11.67
N SER A 90 -22.02 -18.69 -10.45
CA SER A 90 -22.84 -18.19 -9.35
C SER A 90 -22.10 -17.17 -8.52
N GLU A 91 -22.87 -16.35 -7.81
CA GLU A 91 -22.36 -15.34 -6.87
C GLU A 91 -22.82 -15.68 -5.46
N PHE A 92 -22.00 -15.30 -4.49
CA PHE A 92 -22.27 -15.48 -3.07
C PHE A 92 -22.04 -14.17 -2.33
N VAL A 93 -23.04 -13.73 -1.57
CA VAL A 93 -22.97 -12.46 -0.83
C VAL A 93 -22.59 -12.71 0.62
N VAL A 94 -21.58 -12.01 1.10
CA VAL A 94 -21.17 -12.00 2.50
C VAL A 94 -21.44 -10.60 3.05
N THR A 95 -22.28 -10.51 4.08
CA THR A 95 -22.63 -9.25 4.75
C THR A 95 -22.17 -9.28 6.20
N THR A 96 -21.40 -8.29 6.58
CA THR A 96 -20.99 -8.02 7.97
C THR A 96 -21.48 -6.64 8.39
N PRO A 97 -21.38 -6.24 9.66
CA PRO A 97 -21.66 -4.85 10.07
C PRO A 97 -20.76 -3.82 9.35
N LEU A 98 -19.54 -4.21 8.94
CA LEU A 98 -18.51 -3.32 8.40
C LEU A 98 -18.54 -3.22 6.87
N TYR A 99 -18.93 -4.30 6.19
CA TYR A 99 -18.91 -4.38 4.72
C TYR A 99 -19.86 -5.40 4.14
N THR A 100 -20.14 -5.27 2.84
CA THR A 100 -20.75 -6.30 2.01
C THR A 100 -19.77 -6.69 0.89
N ALA A 101 -19.46 -7.98 0.79
CA ALA A 101 -18.60 -8.53 -0.25
C ALA A 101 -19.37 -9.52 -1.12
N VAL A 102 -19.14 -9.47 -2.44
CA VAL A 102 -19.70 -10.44 -3.39
C VAL A 102 -18.55 -11.26 -3.94
N PHE A 103 -18.66 -12.57 -3.79
CA PHE A 103 -17.73 -13.56 -4.30
C PHE A 103 -18.31 -14.25 -5.53
N SER A 104 -17.46 -14.54 -6.51
CA SER A 104 -17.85 -15.36 -7.66
C SER A 104 -17.22 -16.74 -7.50
N ASN A 105 -17.95 -17.79 -7.85
CA ASN A 105 -17.37 -19.13 -7.97
C ASN A 105 -16.42 -19.25 -9.18
N LYS A 106 -16.44 -18.30 -10.11
CA LYS A 106 -15.40 -18.17 -11.13
C LYS A 106 -14.18 -17.47 -10.55
N GLY A 107 -13.10 -18.23 -10.39
CA GLY A 107 -11.89 -17.79 -9.70
C GLY A 107 -11.99 -17.84 -8.17
N ALA A 108 -13.17 -18.19 -7.62
CA ALA A 108 -13.44 -18.36 -6.19
C ALA A 108 -12.93 -17.21 -5.31
N GLY A 109 -13.13 -15.96 -5.73
CA GLY A 109 -12.68 -14.78 -5.01
C GLY A 109 -13.64 -13.60 -5.13
N PRO A 110 -13.36 -12.49 -4.44
CA PRO A 110 -14.22 -11.32 -4.42
C PRO A 110 -14.26 -10.62 -5.77
N ILE A 111 -15.46 -10.23 -6.20
CA ILE A 111 -15.73 -9.41 -7.38
C ILE A 111 -16.24 -8.02 -6.98
N SER A 112 -16.69 -7.87 -5.73
CA SER A 112 -17.15 -6.62 -5.16
C SER A 112 -16.83 -6.59 -3.67
N PHE A 113 -16.42 -5.41 -3.16
CA PHE A 113 -16.23 -5.15 -1.74
C PHE A 113 -16.65 -3.72 -1.44
N THR A 114 -17.75 -3.55 -0.70
CA THR A 114 -18.39 -2.28 -0.41
C THR A 114 -18.44 -2.05 1.09
N PHE A 115 -18.00 -0.89 1.54
CA PHE A 115 -17.99 -0.53 2.96
C PHE A 115 -19.35 -0.01 3.42
N SER A 116 -19.76 -0.37 4.65
CA SER A 116 -21.02 0.08 5.24
C SER A 116 -20.96 1.52 5.76
N GLU A 117 -19.81 1.93 6.33
CA GLU A 117 -19.66 3.24 6.99
C GLU A 117 -19.01 4.32 6.12
N TYR A 118 -18.43 3.95 4.97
CA TYR A 118 -17.68 4.88 4.13
C TYR A 118 -18.43 5.15 2.83
N ASN A 119 -18.60 6.44 2.54
CA ASN A 119 -19.18 6.89 1.30
C ASN A 119 -18.14 7.57 0.40
N SER A 120 -18.31 7.44 -0.91
CA SER A 120 -17.60 8.24 -1.88
C SER A 120 -18.07 9.71 -1.82
N TRP A 121 -17.32 10.61 -2.44
CA TRP A 121 -17.71 12.04 -2.56
C TRP A 121 -19.11 12.24 -3.19
N ALA A 122 -19.59 11.29 -3.98
CA ALA A 122 -20.91 11.32 -4.58
C ALA A 122 -22.04 10.88 -3.63
N GLY A 123 -21.71 10.49 -2.38
CA GLY A 123 -22.66 10.05 -1.36
C GLY A 123 -23.09 8.57 -1.48
N ALA A 124 -22.58 7.83 -2.45
CA ALA A 124 -22.82 6.38 -2.55
C ALA A 124 -21.80 5.61 -1.67
N PRO A 125 -22.15 4.44 -1.12
CA PRO A 125 -21.22 3.58 -0.39
C PRO A 125 -19.94 3.34 -1.19
N TYR A 126 -18.79 3.48 -0.54
CA TYR A 126 -17.51 3.35 -1.22
C TYR A 126 -17.20 1.87 -1.51
N GLN A 127 -16.88 1.60 -2.77
CA GLN A 127 -16.60 0.27 -3.27
C GLN A 127 -15.11 0.18 -3.66
N LEU A 128 -14.34 -0.59 -2.91
CA LEU A 128 -12.90 -0.74 -3.17
C LEU A 128 -12.63 -1.76 -4.28
N ILE A 129 -13.32 -2.91 -4.27
CA ILE A 129 -13.32 -3.88 -5.36
C ILE A 129 -14.63 -3.70 -6.13
N SER A 130 -14.53 -3.48 -7.45
CA SER A 130 -15.69 -3.18 -8.31
C SER A 130 -15.63 -3.85 -9.68
N ASP A 131 -14.93 -5.00 -9.80
CA ASP A 131 -14.88 -5.74 -11.04
C ASP A 131 -15.88 -6.90 -11.03
N SER A 132 -17.06 -6.68 -11.55
CA SER A 132 -18.12 -7.70 -11.60
C SER A 132 -17.84 -8.86 -12.57
N THR A 133 -16.74 -8.82 -13.32
CA THR A 133 -16.44 -9.81 -14.36
C THR A 133 -15.39 -10.83 -13.98
N LYS A 134 -14.51 -10.49 -13.03
CA LYS A 134 -13.36 -11.32 -12.64
C LYS A 134 -13.11 -11.24 -11.16
N SER A 135 -12.78 -12.38 -10.55
CA SER A 135 -12.21 -12.42 -9.21
C SER A 135 -10.98 -11.49 -9.10
N ALA A 136 -10.90 -10.74 -8.00
CA ALA A 136 -9.70 -9.97 -7.70
C ALA A 136 -8.50 -10.86 -7.38
N TYR A 137 -8.74 -12.11 -6.96
CA TYR A 137 -7.71 -13.08 -6.56
C TYR A 137 -7.52 -14.17 -7.62
N ASN A 138 -6.30 -14.67 -7.74
CA ASN A 138 -6.00 -15.83 -8.56
C ASN A 138 -4.80 -16.61 -7.99
N PHE A 139 -4.81 -17.92 -8.24
CA PHE A 139 -3.63 -18.77 -8.08
C PHE A 139 -3.11 -19.18 -9.44
N GLY A 140 -1.80 -18.99 -9.64
CA GLY A 140 -1.07 -19.45 -10.80
C GLY A 140 -0.14 -20.61 -10.44
N PHE A 141 -0.04 -21.63 -11.27
CA PHE A 141 0.94 -22.71 -11.11
C PHE A 141 1.17 -23.46 -12.41
N LEU A 142 2.35 -24.08 -12.52
CA LEU A 142 2.71 -24.92 -13.64
C LEU A 142 2.60 -26.38 -13.24
N THR A 143 1.88 -27.18 -14.05
CA THR A 143 1.73 -28.62 -13.79
C THR A 143 2.89 -29.43 -14.36
N THR A 144 3.07 -30.68 -13.88
CA THR A 144 4.05 -31.64 -14.42
C THR A 144 3.75 -32.04 -15.88
N GLU A 145 2.54 -31.81 -16.36
CA GLU A 145 2.14 -31.94 -17.75
C GLU A 145 2.44 -30.68 -18.60
N ASN A 146 3.16 -29.72 -18.00
CA ASN A 146 3.56 -28.46 -18.65
C ASN A 146 2.37 -27.52 -18.99
N LEU A 147 1.29 -27.61 -18.21
CA LEU A 147 0.11 -26.76 -18.34
C LEU A 147 0.20 -25.58 -17.35
N ASN A 148 0.09 -24.36 -17.88
CA ASN A 148 0.00 -23.16 -17.05
C ASN A 148 -1.45 -22.94 -16.59
N VAL A 149 -1.68 -23.09 -15.29
CA VAL A 149 -2.99 -22.94 -14.66
C VAL A 149 -3.11 -21.55 -14.07
N ASP A 150 -4.17 -20.82 -14.44
CA ASP A 150 -4.63 -19.60 -13.80
C ASP A 150 -6.07 -19.83 -13.32
N THR A 151 -6.25 -19.84 -12.02
CA THR A 151 -7.56 -20.14 -11.40
C THR A 151 -8.61 -19.07 -11.66
N GLN A 152 -8.24 -17.84 -12.04
CA GLN A 152 -9.18 -16.73 -12.24
C GLN A 152 -10.29 -17.03 -13.25
N ASN A 153 -10.02 -17.92 -14.20
CA ASN A 153 -10.97 -18.28 -15.25
C ASN A 153 -11.67 -19.63 -15.01
N LEU A 154 -11.36 -20.32 -13.93
CA LEU A 154 -11.89 -21.64 -13.60
C LEU A 154 -13.15 -21.54 -12.73
N LEU A 155 -14.09 -22.46 -12.90
CA LEU A 155 -15.29 -22.57 -12.08
C LEU A 155 -15.05 -23.51 -10.91
N PHE A 156 -15.31 -23.02 -9.73
CA PHE A 156 -15.23 -23.75 -8.47
C PHE A 156 -16.63 -24.19 -8.04
N THR A 157 -16.73 -25.33 -7.40
CA THR A 157 -17.94 -25.75 -6.71
C THR A 157 -18.01 -25.04 -5.36
N GLN A 158 -19.09 -24.31 -5.11
CA GLN A 158 -19.37 -23.75 -3.80
C GLN A 158 -19.78 -24.89 -2.85
N LEU A 159 -19.19 -24.93 -1.66
CA LEU A 159 -19.48 -25.99 -0.67
C LEU A 159 -20.53 -25.56 0.38
N ASN A 160 -20.77 -24.25 0.52
CA ASN A 160 -21.82 -23.72 1.41
C ASN A 160 -23.21 -23.89 0.78
N THR A 161 -24.23 -24.04 1.61
CA THR A 161 -25.62 -24.00 1.17
C THR A 161 -26.12 -22.56 1.06
N GLY A 162 -26.94 -22.27 0.06
CA GLY A 162 -27.49 -20.93 -0.19
C GLY A 162 -26.58 -20.03 -1.01
N SER A 163 -26.95 -18.77 -1.11
CA SER A 163 -26.27 -17.73 -1.90
C SER A 163 -25.80 -16.52 -1.07
N GLU A 164 -26.02 -16.57 0.24
CA GLU A 164 -25.67 -15.47 1.15
C GLU A 164 -25.24 -15.96 2.53
N LEU A 165 -24.42 -15.14 3.18
CA LEU A 165 -23.91 -15.34 4.53
C LEU A 165 -23.96 -14.00 5.27
N THR A 166 -24.79 -13.91 6.31
CA THR A 166 -24.88 -12.71 7.14
C THR A 166 -24.22 -12.99 8.49
N LEU A 167 -23.30 -12.11 8.90
CA LEU A 167 -22.64 -12.13 10.19
C LEU A 167 -23.16 -10.98 11.04
N ASN A 168 -23.54 -11.30 12.29
CA ASN A 168 -23.82 -10.31 13.33
C ASN A 168 -22.56 -10.08 14.17
N GLU A 169 -22.54 -9.04 14.97
CA GLU A 169 -21.43 -8.73 15.90
C GLU A 169 -20.99 -9.97 16.69
N GLY A 170 -19.71 -10.25 16.69
CA GLY A 170 -19.07 -11.42 17.33
C GLY A 170 -19.15 -12.73 16.54
N ASP A 171 -19.86 -12.78 15.39
CA ASP A 171 -19.95 -14.01 14.58
C ASP A 171 -18.63 -14.28 13.83
N THR A 172 -18.33 -15.58 13.66
CA THR A 172 -17.29 -16.09 12.75
C THR A 172 -17.92 -17.13 11.84
N LYS A 173 -17.76 -16.98 10.52
CA LYS A 173 -18.33 -17.88 9.52
C LYS A 173 -17.37 -18.11 8.36
N GLU A 174 -17.53 -19.26 7.70
CA GLU A 174 -16.67 -19.70 6.59
C GLU A 174 -17.43 -19.74 5.26
N LEU A 175 -16.73 -19.39 4.18
CA LEU A 175 -17.15 -19.61 2.80
C LEU A 175 -16.11 -20.50 2.12
N LYS A 176 -16.56 -21.61 1.53
CA LYS A 176 -15.69 -22.62 0.94
C LYS A 176 -16.00 -22.86 -0.53
N TYR A 177 -14.94 -22.94 -1.31
CA TYR A 177 -14.96 -23.28 -2.72
C TYR A 177 -13.99 -24.43 -3.00
N ALA A 178 -14.37 -25.38 -3.84
CA ALA A 178 -13.51 -26.48 -4.26
C ALA A 178 -13.35 -26.49 -5.78
N LEU A 179 -12.12 -26.50 -6.26
CA LEU A 179 -11.79 -26.81 -7.64
C LEU A 179 -11.51 -28.29 -7.74
N GLN A 180 -12.38 -29.01 -8.44
CA GLN A 180 -12.20 -30.43 -8.68
C GLN A 180 -11.28 -30.66 -9.88
N LEU A 181 -10.22 -31.42 -9.68
CA LEU A 181 -9.34 -31.90 -10.73
C LEU A 181 -9.63 -33.39 -11.03
N ARG A 182 -9.06 -33.88 -12.11
CA ARG A 182 -9.13 -35.30 -12.46
C ARG A 182 -8.58 -36.19 -11.31
N ASP A 183 -9.10 -37.40 -11.21
CA ASP A 183 -8.66 -38.43 -10.25
C ASP A 183 -8.90 -38.08 -8.77
N GLY A 184 -9.92 -37.27 -8.49
CA GLY A 184 -10.30 -36.94 -7.12
C GLY A 184 -9.38 -35.94 -6.41
N ARG A 185 -8.42 -35.36 -7.13
CA ARG A 185 -7.60 -34.24 -6.63
C ARG A 185 -8.45 -32.99 -6.55
N GLN A 186 -8.14 -32.12 -5.59
CA GLN A 186 -8.87 -30.87 -5.45
C GLN A 186 -8.03 -29.78 -4.79
N ILE A 187 -8.39 -28.54 -5.08
CA ILE A 187 -7.89 -27.35 -4.39
C ILE A 187 -9.08 -26.71 -3.69
N VAL A 188 -8.98 -26.55 -2.37
CA VAL A 188 -10.06 -25.97 -1.56
C VAL A 188 -9.65 -24.63 -1.03
N PHE A 189 -10.45 -23.59 -1.32
CA PHE A 189 -10.34 -22.25 -0.78
C PHE A 189 -11.31 -22.09 0.38
N THR A 190 -10.81 -21.68 1.53
CA THR A 190 -11.60 -21.39 2.72
C THR A 190 -11.38 -19.95 3.14
N TYR A 191 -12.41 -19.14 3.10
CA TYR A 191 -12.42 -17.78 3.65
C TYR A 191 -13.13 -17.81 4.99
N THR A 192 -12.47 -17.36 6.05
CA THR A 192 -13.06 -17.21 7.38
C THR A 192 -13.25 -15.74 7.68
N PHE A 193 -14.51 -15.33 7.81
CA PHE A 193 -14.91 -13.95 8.08
C PHE A 193 -15.19 -13.78 9.57
N LEU A 194 -14.66 -12.68 10.11
CA LEU A 194 -14.96 -12.19 11.46
C LEU A 194 -15.81 -10.93 11.32
N ALA A 195 -16.92 -10.84 12.05
CA ALA A 195 -17.90 -9.77 11.89
C ALA A 195 -17.36 -8.37 12.19
N ASP A 196 -16.44 -8.27 13.17
CA ASP A 196 -16.03 -7.01 13.80
C ASP A 196 -14.70 -6.47 13.28
N THR A 197 -14.16 -7.05 12.21
CA THR A 197 -12.89 -6.65 11.62
C THR A 197 -12.93 -6.69 10.09
N TYR A 198 -12.02 -5.96 9.47
CA TYR A 198 -11.75 -6.03 8.03
C TYR A 198 -10.76 -7.14 7.65
N GLU A 199 -10.31 -7.92 8.63
CA GLU A 199 -9.46 -9.10 8.40
C GLU A 199 -10.29 -10.30 7.93
N ILE A 200 -9.72 -11.08 7.02
CA ILE A 200 -10.28 -12.33 6.51
C ILE A 200 -9.13 -13.34 6.53
N ASP A 201 -9.30 -14.44 7.26
CA ASP A 201 -8.36 -15.53 7.15
C ASP A 201 -8.66 -16.34 5.88
N PHE A 202 -7.62 -16.68 5.14
CA PHE A 202 -7.73 -17.35 3.88
C PHE A 202 -6.79 -18.54 3.78
N ASP A 203 -7.35 -19.73 3.75
CA ASP A 203 -6.62 -21.00 3.64
C ASP A 203 -6.84 -21.64 2.27
N VAL A 204 -5.75 -22.12 1.67
CA VAL A 204 -5.76 -22.87 0.43
C VAL A 204 -5.19 -24.24 0.67
N GLN A 205 -6.04 -25.27 0.54
CA GLN A 205 -5.65 -26.66 0.74
C GLN A 205 -5.49 -27.38 -0.60
N PHE A 206 -4.32 -27.97 -0.84
CA PHE A 206 -3.96 -28.73 -2.02
C PHE A 206 -4.06 -30.23 -1.73
N ILE A 207 -5.19 -30.86 -2.03
CA ILE A 207 -5.47 -32.28 -1.71
C ILE A 207 -5.04 -33.16 -2.90
N GLY A 208 -3.96 -33.90 -2.72
CA GLY A 208 -3.40 -34.75 -3.76
C GLY A 208 -2.83 -34.04 -4.98
N VAL A 209 -2.66 -32.70 -4.90
CA VAL A 209 -2.26 -31.84 -6.02
C VAL A 209 -0.79 -31.44 -5.94
N SER A 210 -0.19 -31.40 -4.76
CA SER A 210 1.15 -30.84 -4.53
C SER A 210 2.23 -31.45 -5.43
N ASP A 211 2.20 -32.76 -5.64
CA ASP A 211 3.18 -33.47 -6.48
C ASP A 211 2.90 -33.32 -7.99
N TYR A 212 1.73 -32.78 -8.33
CA TYR A 212 1.34 -32.45 -9.69
C TYR A 212 1.81 -31.05 -10.11
N ILE A 213 2.23 -30.23 -9.19
CA ILE A 213 2.72 -28.88 -9.39
C ILE A 213 4.25 -28.88 -9.43
N ILE A 214 4.83 -28.36 -10.54
CA ILE A 214 6.29 -28.28 -10.71
C ILE A 214 6.90 -27.45 -9.58
N GLY A 215 7.89 -28.01 -8.90
CA GLY A 215 8.57 -27.38 -7.78
C GLY A 215 7.66 -27.11 -6.58
N ARG A 216 6.41 -27.58 -6.59
CA ARG A 216 5.37 -27.25 -5.60
C ARG A 216 5.14 -25.75 -5.46
N ALA A 217 5.57 -24.93 -6.45
CA ALA A 217 5.51 -23.49 -6.43
C ALA A 217 4.17 -22.99 -6.97
N VAL A 218 3.56 -22.10 -6.23
CA VAL A 218 2.30 -21.43 -6.60
C VAL A 218 2.41 -19.93 -6.40
N ASP A 219 1.78 -19.19 -7.29
CA ASP A 219 1.69 -17.74 -7.24
C ASP A 219 0.30 -17.35 -6.75
N PHE A 220 0.20 -16.72 -5.58
CA PHE A 220 -1.04 -16.08 -5.15
C PHE A 220 -1.02 -14.62 -5.62
N GLY A 221 -1.85 -14.31 -6.57
CA GLY A 221 -1.97 -12.98 -7.14
C GLY A 221 -3.28 -12.29 -6.80
N TRP A 222 -3.22 -10.98 -6.66
CA TRP A 222 -4.41 -10.15 -6.69
C TRP A 222 -4.22 -8.95 -7.62
N THR A 223 -5.31 -8.54 -8.24
CA THR A 223 -5.34 -7.33 -9.06
C THR A 223 -6.27 -6.31 -8.44
N SER A 224 -5.76 -5.13 -8.19
CA SER A 224 -6.52 -4.02 -7.64
C SER A 224 -6.64 -2.91 -8.67
N LYS A 225 -7.88 -2.65 -9.12
CA LYS A 225 -8.23 -1.39 -9.75
C LYS A 225 -8.55 -0.43 -8.63
N LEU A 226 -7.73 0.59 -8.45
CA LEU A 226 -7.89 1.53 -7.36
C LEU A 226 -9.00 2.53 -7.71
N ASN A 227 -10.17 2.34 -7.11
CA ASN A 227 -11.29 3.27 -7.25
C ASN A 227 -11.04 4.52 -6.41
N SER A 228 -11.40 5.67 -6.97
CA SER A 228 -11.30 6.94 -6.25
C SER A 228 -12.48 7.11 -5.30
N SER A 229 -12.19 7.44 -4.04
CA SER A 229 -13.18 7.80 -3.04
C SER A 229 -13.51 9.30 -3.06
N GLU A 230 -12.56 10.12 -3.52
CA GLU A 230 -12.62 11.57 -3.54
C GLU A 230 -12.97 12.15 -4.92
N LYS A 231 -13.45 13.40 -4.92
CA LYS A 231 -13.72 14.15 -6.16
C LYS A 231 -12.44 14.47 -6.92
N ASP A 232 -11.38 14.80 -6.20
CA ASP A 232 -10.06 15.10 -6.76
C ASP A 232 -9.26 13.80 -6.96
N LYS A 233 -9.46 13.18 -8.10
CA LYS A 233 -8.78 11.93 -8.48
C LYS A 233 -7.28 12.09 -8.62
N LYS A 234 -6.80 13.26 -9.03
CA LYS A 234 -5.37 13.57 -9.13
C LYS A 234 -4.70 13.49 -7.76
N GLN A 235 -5.30 14.16 -6.77
CA GLN A 235 -4.78 14.16 -5.41
C GLN A 235 -4.79 12.74 -4.81
N GLU A 236 -5.83 11.97 -5.09
CA GLU A 236 -5.93 10.60 -4.61
C GLU A 236 -4.94 9.65 -5.33
N GLY A 237 -4.72 9.87 -6.64
CA GLY A 237 -3.74 9.13 -7.43
C GLY A 237 -2.29 9.32 -6.97
N ILE A 238 -1.97 10.46 -6.34
CA ILE A 238 -0.64 10.70 -5.75
C ILE A 238 -0.32 9.67 -4.66
N ASP A 239 -1.32 9.18 -3.94
CA ASP A 239 -1.17 8.20 -2.87
C ASP A 239 -1.32 6.74 -3.35
N ALA A 240 -1.75 6.54 -4.61
CA ALA A 240 -1.93 5.21 -5.19
C ALA A 240 -0.59 4.52 -5.42
N ALA A 241 -0.37 3.39 -4.76
CA ALA A 241 0.87 2.62 -4.85
C ALA A 241 0.66 1.16 -4.43
N ALA A 242 1.60 0.30 -4.80
CA ALA A 242 1.77 -1.01 -4.21
C ALA A 242 3.01 -1.02 -3.31
N TYR A 243 3.03 -1.94 -2.36
CA TYR A 243 4.10 -2.08 -1.37
C TYR A 243 4.42 -3.55 -1.16
N VAL A 244 5.67 -3.82 -0.84
CA VAL A 244 6.16 -5.10 -0.33
C VAL A 244 7.00 -4.85 0.91
N TYR A 245 6.80 -5.63 1.94
CA TYR A 245 7.65 -5.62 3.13
C TYR A 245 8.42 -6.93 3.19
N LEU A 246 9.74 -6.83 3.17
CA LEU A 246 10.65 -7.96 3.20
C LEU A 246 11.97 -7.56 3.87
N GLY A 247 12.55 -8.46 4.65
CA GLY A 247 13.86 -8.22 5.28
C GLY A 247 13.91 -6.98 6.16
N GLU A 248 12.81 -6.64 6.85
CA GLU A 248 12.64 -5.45 7.69
C GLU A 248 12.63 -4.12 6.91
N GLU A 249 12.54 -4.16 5.57
CA GLU A 249 12.48 -2.98 4.72
C GLU A 249 11.12 -2.89 3.98
N LEU A 250 10.64 -1.66 3.85
CA LEU A 250 9.42 -1.35 3.10
C LEU A 250 9.78 -0.85 1.71
N GLU A 251 9.48 -1.66 0.72
CA GLU A 251 9.65 -1.31 -0.68
C GLU A 251 8.37 -0.71 -1.26
N LYS A 252 8.51 0.44 -1.91
CA LYS A 252 7.40 1.16 -2.54
C LYS A 252 7.47 1.05 -4.05
N PHE A 253 6.43 0.49 -4.63
CA PHE A 253 6.25 0.38 -6.06
C PHE A 253 5.16 1.34 -6.54
N LYS A 254 5.55 2.34 -7.34
CA LYS A 254 4.66 3.39 -7.81
C LYS A 254 4.95 3.78 -9.24
N LEU A 255 3.90 4.18 -9.97
CA LEU A 255 3.99 4.85 -11.26
C LEU A 255 3.47 6.29 -11.09
N ASP A 256 4.30 7.24 -11.44
CA ASP A 256 3.94 8.67 -11.42
C ASP A 256 3.45 9.17 -12.79
N GLU A 257 3.70 8.42 -13.84
CA GLU A 257 3.33 8.73 -15.23
C GLU A 257 2.53 7.59 -15.86
N PRO A 258 1.73 7.88 -16.91
CA PRO A 258 1.05 6.85 -17.69
C PRO A 258 2.04 5.84 -18.27
N GLY A 259 1.71 4.56 -18.15
CA GLY A 259 2.57 3.48 -18.61
C GLY A 259 2.41 2.19 -17.83
N ARG A 260 3.37 1.29 -18.02
CA ARG A 260 3.45 0.02 -17.30
C ARG A 260 4.86 -0.16 -16.72
N LYS A 261 4.91 -0.62 -15.47
CA LYS A 261 6.14 -1.01 -14.76
C LYS A 261 5.95 -2.39 -14.15
N GLU A 262 7.04 -3.14 -14.10
CA GLU A 262 7.09 -4.45 -13.46
C GLU A 262 8.34 -4.51 -12.58
N GLU A 263 8.25 -5.21 -11.45
CA GLU A 263 9.36 -5.36 -10.52
C GLU A 263 9.23 -6.66 -9.74
N THR A 264 10.37 -7.36 -9.53
CA THR A 264 10.43 -8.60 -8.77
C THR A 264 11.26 -8.38 -7.51
N PHE A 265 10.73 -8.81 -6.38
CA PHE A 265 11.37 -8.77 -5.07
C PHE A 265 11.65 -10.20 -4.63
N ASN A 266 12.93 -10.57 -4.50
CA ASN A 266 13.34 -11.93 -4.13
C ASN A 266 13.60 -12.03 -2.64
N GLY A 267 13.07 -13.06 -2.01
CA GLY A 267 13.23 -13.32 -0.58
C GLY A 267 11.90 -13.63 0.09
N ASN A 268 11.95 -13.80 1.41
CA ASN A 268 10.75 -14.03 2.20
C ASN A 268 9.94 -12.73 2.30
N ILE A 269 8.74 -12.74 1.76
CA ILE A 269 7.81 -11.62 1.76
C ILE A 269 6.96 -11.71 3.02
N ASP A 270 7.09 -10.75 3.91
CA ASP A 270 6.30 -10.69 5.12
C ASP A 270 4.86 -10.25 4.81
N TRP A 271 4.70 -9.27 3.90
CA TRP A 271 3.40 -8.88 3.36
C TRP A 271 3.53 -8.06 2.07
N SER A 272 2.43 -8.01 1.31
CA SER A 272 2.26 -7.11 0.17
C SER A 272 0.93 -6.39 0.25
N ALA A 273 0.90 -5.13 -0.17
CA ALA A 273 -0.30 -4.30 -0.12
C ALA A 273 -0.43 -3.41 -1.35
N THR A 274 -1.67 -3.04 -1.67
CA THR A 274 -1.99 -1.94 -2.58
C THR A 274 -2.84 -0.93 -1.83
N ARG A 275 -2.60 0.36 -2.02
CA ARG A 275 -3.36 1.39 -1.32
C ARG A 275 -3.87 2.48 -2.26
N THR A 276 -5.00 3.07 -1.88
CA THR A 276 -5.43 4.40 -2.27
C THR A 276 -5.01 5.40 -1.16
N LYS A 277 -5.52 6.60 -1.18
CA LYS A 277 -5.28 7.58 -0.12
C LYS A 277 -5.79 7.12 1.24
N PHE A 278 -6.95 6.45 1.30
CA PHE A 278 -7.66 6.13 2.54
C PHE A 278 -7.90 4.65 2.78
N PHE A 279 -7.68 3.79 1.77
CA PHE A 279 -7.99 2.37 1.85
C PHE A 279 -6.84 1.52 1.34
N THR A 280 -6.77 0.31 1.84
CA THR A 280 -5.75 -0.66 1.43
C THR A 280 -6.35 -2.05 1.25
N GLN A 281 -5.75 -2.80 0.36
CA GLN A 281 -5.83 -4.25 0.26
C GLN A 281 -4.46 -4.81 0.62
N PHE A 282 -4.43 -5.77 1.54
CA PHE A 282 -3.22 -6.25 2.18
C PHE A 282 -3.24 -7.78 2.23
N ILE A 283 -2.12 -8.40 1.87
CA ILE A 283 -1.93 -9.86 1.97
C ILE A 283 -0.72 -10.12 2.86
N LYS A 284 -0.93 -10.89 3.90
CA LYS A 284 0.12 -11.40 4.79
C LYS A 284 0.16 -12.92 4.70
N PRO A 285 1.17 -13.51 4.03
CA PRO A 285 1.40 -14.95 4.11
C PRO A 285 1.74 -15.35 5.55
N LEU A 286 1.23 -16.48 6.00
CA LEU A 286 1.55 -17.07 7.32
C LEU A 286 2.54 -18.25 7.19
N HIS A 287 3.23 -18.33 6.07
CA HIS A 287 4.22 -19.33 5.71
C HIS A 287 5.39 -18.66 4.99
N GLN A 288 6.48 -19.40 4.77
CA GLN A 288 7.63 -18.88 4.01
C GLN A 288 7.28 -18.69 2.54
N THR A 289 7.76 -17.60 1.97
CA THR A 289 7.59 -17.23 0.58
C THR A 289 8.94 -17.17 -0.13
N GLU A 290 8.94 -17.10 -1.46
CA GLU A 290 10.15 -17.07 -2.28
C GLU A 290 10.39 -15.70 -2.91
N SER A 291 9.31 -15.06 -3.37
CA SER A 291 9.38 -13.76 -4.05
C SER A 291 8.02 -13.09 -4.11
N ALA A 292 8.03 -11.78 -4.43
CA ALA A 292 6.85 -11.06 -4.90
C ALA A 292 7.11 -10.44 -6.26
N PHE A 293 6.10 -10.48 -7.14
CA PHE A 293 6.10 -9.82 -8.43
C PHE A 293 5.01 -8.76 -8.47
N LEU A 294 5.41 -7.51 -8.67
CA LEU A 294 4.50 -6.38 -8.77
C LEU A 294 4.40 -5.89 -10.22
N THR A 295 3.19 -5.62 -10.67
CA THR A 295 2.95 -4.87 -11.90
C THR A 295 2.05 -3.69 -11.62
N GLY A 296 2.34 -2.58 -12.26
CA GLY A 296 1.53 -1.37 -12.23
C GLY A 296 1.20 -0.91 -13.64
N GLU A 297 -0.02 -0.44 -13.83
CA GLU A 297 -0.50 0.15 -15.06
C GLU A 297 -1.27 1.43 -14.74
N VAL A 298 -0.85 2.53 -15.33
CA VAL A 298 -1.53 3.83 -15.24
C VAL A 298 -1.98 4.22 -16.64
N THR A 299 -3.29 4.40 -16.81
CA THR A 299 -3.89 4.81 -18.08
C THR A 299 -4.53 6.18 -17.93
N GLY A 300 -4.27 7.10 -18.86
CA GLY A 300 -4.68 8.49 -18.82
C GLY A 300 -3.59 9.39 -18.21
N GLU A 301 -3.69 10.69 -18.44
CA GLU A 301 -2.80 11.68 -17.87
C GLU A 301 -3.18 11.99 -16.41
N ASN A 302 -2.23 12.43 -15.59
CA ASN A 302 -2.46 12.71 -14.16
C ASN A 302 -3.58 13.72 -13.89
N ASP A 303 -3.90 14.59 -14.85
CA ASP A 303 -4.97 15.60 -14.75
C ASP A 303 -6.31 15.11 -15.36
N ASP A 304 -6.33 13.93 -16.00
CA ASP A 304 -7.53 13.38 -16.59
C ASP A 304 -8.40 12.72 -15.50
N PRO A 305 -9.69 13.11 -15.35
CA PRO A 305 -10.62 12.44 -14.46
C PRO A 305 -10.86 10.95 -14.80
N LEU A 306 -10.44 10.50 -15.99
CA LEU A 306 -10.50 9.11 -16.43
C LEU A 306 -9.24 8.30 -16.10
N THR A 307 -8.21 8.91 -15.52
CA THR A 307 -6.98 8.21 -15.10
C THR A 307 -7.30 7.06 -14.15
N LYS A 308 -6.76 5.91 -14.46
CA LYS A 308 -6.95 4.68 -13.70
C LYS A 308 -5.60 4.11 -13.30
N HIS A 309 -5.49 3.82 -12.02
CA HIS A 309 -4.37 3.09 -11.46
C HIS A 309 -4.77 1.63 -11.25
N LYS A 310 -3.99 0.72 -11.77
CA LYS A 310 -4.17 -0.71 -11.58
C LYS A 310 -2.85 -1.30 -11.12
N TYR A 311 -2.87 -1.96 -9.98
CA TYR A 311 -1.72 -2.69 -9.46
C TYR A 311 -2.07 -4.17 -9.34
N THR A 312 -1.12 -5.01 -9.68
CA THR A 312 -1.19 -6.46 -9.43
C THR A 312 -0.02 -6.84 -8.56
N SER A 313 -0.28 -7.54 -7.48
CA SER A 313 0.72 -8.18 -6.64
C SER A 313 0.57 -9.69 -6.75
N SER A 314 1.67 -10.39 -6.87
CA SER A 314 1.73 -11.85 -6.89
C SER A 314 2.83 -12.31 -5.95
N ILE A 315 2.53 -13.21 -5.02
CA ILE A 315 3.47 -13.77 -4.05
C ILE A 315 3.67 -15.24 -4.39
N THR A 316 4.92 -15.62 -4.65
CA THR A 316 5.32 -17.00 -4.93
C THR A 316 5.61 -17.72 -3.62
N SER A 317 5.01 -18.88 -3.43
CA SER A 317 5.18 -19.73 -2.25
C SER A 317 5.31 -21.20 -2.64
N SER A 318 6.12 -21.94 -1.89
CA SER A 318 6.16 -23.42 -2.00
C SER A 318 5.10 -24.05 -1.13
N ILE A 319 4.30 -24.97 -1.68
CA ILE A 319 3.29 -25.72 -0.93
C ILE A 319 3.98 -26.56 0.15
N PRO A 320 3.69 -26.36 1.44
CA PRO A 320 4.30 -27.11 2.53
C PRO A 320 3.86 -28.59 2.55
N GLY A 321 4.46 -29.37 3.46
CA GLY A 321 4.23 -30.82 3.52
C GLY A 321 2.80 -31.24 3.86
N ASP A 322 2.09 -30.40 4.61
CA ASP A 322 0.67 -30.58 4.95
C ASP A 322 -0.29 -30.15 3.83
N GLY A 323 0.24 -29.53 2.78
CA GLY A 323 -0.53 -29.09 1.63
C GLY A 323 -1.41 -27.88 1.87
N VAL A 324 -1.15 -27.06 2.91
CA VAL A 324 -1.96 -25.88 3.25
C VAL A 324 -1.12 -24.61 3.17
N LEU A 325 -1.61 -23.63 2.43
CA LEU A 325 -1.09 -22.27 2.44
C LEU A 325 -2.11 -21.35 3.13
N SER A 326 -1.67 -20.66 4.17
CA SER A 326 -2.51 -19.77 4.96
C SER A 326 -2.10 -18.31 4.77
N TYR A 327 -3.08 -17.45 4.62
CA TYR A 327 -2.91 -16.02 4.44
C TYR A 327 -3.86 -15.26 5.38
N LYS A 328 -3.42 -14.10 5.82
CA LYS A 328 -4.29 -13.10 6.40
C LYS A 328 -4.49 -11.98 5.37
N LEU A 329 -5.73 -11.74 5.02
CA LEU A 329 -6.13 -10.67 4.11
C LEU A 329 -6.72 -9.54 4.93
N PHE A 330 -6.44 -8.29 4.56
CA PHE A 330 -7.11 -7.12 5.12
C PHE A 330 -7.59 -6.25 3.97
N ILE A 331 -8.88 -5.94 3.95
CA ILE A 331 -9.51 -5.08 2.96
C ILE A 331 -10.25 -4.00 3.73
N GLY A 332 -9.60 -2.86 3.93
CA GLY A 332 -10.12 -1.90 4.89
C GLY A 332 -9.54 -0.49 4.79
N PRO A 333 -9.99 0.40 5.69
CA PRO A 333 -9.49 1.77 5.78
C PRO A 333 -8.08 1.80 6.38
N LEU A 334 -7.28 2.78 5.97
CA LEU A 334 -5.93 3.03 6.49
C LEU A 334 -5.98 3.69 7.89
N LYS A 335 -6.76 3.12 8.82
CA LYS A 335 -6.79 3.56 10.20
C LYS A 335 -5.63 2.95 10.98
N TYR A 336 -4.90 3.79 11.71
CA TYR A 336 -3.70 3.40 12.43
C TYR A 336 -3.85 2.13 13.29
N TYR A 337 -4.89 2.10 14.14
CA TYR A 337 -5.07 0.98 15.07
C TYR A 337 -5.56 -0.30 14.39
N GLU A 338 -6.33 -0.18 13.31
CA GLU A 338 -6.83 -1.34 12.55
C GLU A 338 -5.71 -2.03 11.77
N ILE A 339 -4.95 -1.27 10.97
CA ILE A 339 -3.86 -1.86 10.16
C ILE A 339 -2.67 -2.34 11.00
N LYS A 340 -2.43 -1.69 12.16
CA LYS A 340 -1.38 -2.11 13.09
C LYS A 340 -1.67 -3.48 13.73
N GLN A 341 -2.93 -3.89 13.85
CA GLN A 341 -3.30 -5.23 14.33
C GLN A 341 -2.92 -6.31 13.32
N VAL A 342 -3.00 -6.01 12.04
CA VAL A 342 -2.62 -6.93 10.96
C VAL A 342 -1.10 -7.14 10.95
N ASP A 343 -0.35 -6.02 11.01
CA ASP A 343 1.11 -6.01 11.11
C ASP A 343 1.58 -4.68 11.71
N GLU A 344 2.59 -4.72 12.59
CA GLU A 344 3.08 -3.51 13.26
C GLU A 344 3.76 -2.52 12.30
N HIS A 345 4.28 -3.00 11.17
CA HIS A 345 4.91 -2.21 10.10
C HIS A 345 3.93 -1.82 8.97
N ALA A 346 2.68 -2.31 9.01
CA ALA A 346 1.71 -2.00 7.96
C ALA A 346 1.42 -0.49 7.85
N TYR A 347 1.51 0.25 8.96
CA TYR A 347 1.31 1.70 8.93
C TYR A 347 2.49 2.46 8.30
N ASP A 348 3.64 1.85 8.12
CA ASP A 348 4.81 2.51 7.51
C ASP A 348 4.58 2.86 6.04
N MET A 349 3.62 2.19 5.37
CA MET A 349 3.16 2.60 4.05
C MET A 349 2.39 3.94 4.05
N VAL A 350 1.93 4.44 5.20
CA VAL A 350 1.27 5.75 5.31
C VAL A 350 2.32 6.83 5.50
N GLU A 351 2.57 7.60 4.45
CA GLU A 351 3.55 8.68 4.47
C GLU A 351 2.97 9.91 5.18
N VAL A 352 3.54 10.24 6.34
CA VAL A 352 3.15 11.41 7.12
C VAL A 352 4.17 12.54 6.91
N GLY A 353 3.80 13.53 6.11
CA GLY A 353 4.66 14.68 5.84
C GLY A 353 5.80 14.38 4.85
N TYR A 354 6.76 15.31 4.75
CA TYR A 354 7.91 15.19 3.85
C TYR A 354 8.94 14.19 4.39
N ASN A 355 9.58 13.41 3.53
CA ASN A 355 10.56 12.39 3.90
C ASN A 355 11.69 12.90 4.81
N TRP A 356 12.22 14.12 4.56
CA TRP A 356 13.27 14.73 5.38
C TRP A 356 12.82 15.11 6.80
N LEU A 357 11.50 15.23 7.03
CA LEU A 357 10.92 15.60 8.32
C LEU A 357 10.27 14.41 9.06
N ARG A 358 10.25 13.20 8.46
CA ARG A 358 9.58 12.01 9.01
C ARG A 358 10.09 11.64 10.40
N TRP A 359 11.38 11.81 10.67
CA TRP A 359 11.97 11.55 11.98
C TRP A 359 11.29 12.33 13.13
N PHE A 360 10.68 13.48 12.81
CA PHE A 360 9.93 14.31 13.76
C PHE A 360 8.41 14.15 13.60
N SER A 361 7.91 14.18 12.38
CA SER A 361 6.46 14.15 12.11
C SER A 361 5.83 12.82 12.49
N ASP A 362 6.48 11.68 12.22
CA ASP A 362 5.94 10.37 12.53
C ASP A 362 5.73 10.16 14.04
N PRO A 363 6.72 10.37 14.93
CA PRO A 363 6.49 10.28 16.37
C PRO A 363 5.43 11.28 16.87
N PHE A 364 5.44 12.51 16.35
CA PHE A 364 4.46 13.51 16.74
C PHE A 364 3.03 13.08 16.40
N VAL A 365 2.83 12.58 15.19
CA VAL A 365 1.51 12.10 14.75
C VAL A 365 1.10 10.84 15.52
N ARG A 366 1.98 9.85 15.66
CA ARG A 366 1.69 8.58 16.32
C ARG A 366 1.41 8.72 17.82
N PHE A 367 2.16 9.58 18.52
CA PHE A 367 2.09 9.70 20.00
C PHE A 367 1.25 10.87 20.51
N ILE A 368 0.98 11.88 19.68
CA ILE A 368 0.24 13.07 20.09
C ILE A 368 -1.06 13.20 19.29
N VAL A 369 -0.98 13.26 17.96
CA VAL A 369 -2.16 13.57 17.13
C VAL A 369 -3.16 12.42 17.16
N ILE A 370 -2.73 11.20 16.81
CA ILE A 370 -3.63 10.04 16.75
C ILE A 370 -4.29 9.77 18.12
N PRO A 371 -3.56 9.66 19.25
CA PRO A 371 -4.20 9.44 20.54
C PRO A 371 -5.15 10.57 20.96
N PHE A 372 -4.80 11.83 20.66
CA PHE A 372 -5.69 12.95 20.93
C PHE A 372 -7.02 12.82 20.18
N PHE A 373 -6.99 12.64 18.87
CA PHE A 373 -8.19 12.52 18.08
C PHE A 373 -8.99 11.25 18.41
N THR A 374 -8.34 10.12 18.68
CA THR A 374 -9.01 8.88 19.08
C THR A 374 -9.71 9.05 20.42
N PHE A 375 -9.08 9.68 21.41
CA PHE A 375 -9.68 9.90 22.73
C PHE A 375 -10.90 10.83 22.65
N PHE A 376 -10.75 11.97 21.99
CA PHE A 376 -11.82 12.97 21.96
C PHE A 376 -12.95 12.62 20.98
N SER A 377 -12.72 11.82 19.94
CA SER A 377 -13.76 11.36 19.01
C SER A 377 -14.82 10.50 19.68
N GLY A 378 -14.48 9.83 20.80
CA GLY A 378 -15.45 9.10 21.62
C GLY A 378 -16.49 10.00 22.30
N PHE A 379 -16.22 11.32 22.42
CA PHE A 379 -17.12 12.28 23.08
C PHE A 379 -17.66 13.33 22.10
N ILE A 380 -16.95 13.62 21.03
CA ILE A 380 -17.24 14.70 20.09
C ILE A 380 -17.24 14.14 18.67
N SER A 381 -18.42 13.99 18.07
CA SER A 381 -18.56 13.45 16.71
C SER A 381 -18.15 14.45 15.62
N ASN A 382 -18.06 15.75 15.92
CA ASN A 382 -17.71 16.77 14.95
C ASN A 382 -16.20 17.01 14.89
N TYR A 383 -15.54 16.48 13.87
CA TYR A 383 -14.10 16.63 13.68
C TYR A 383 -13.63 18.08 13.51
N GLY A 384 -14.46 18.99 13.01
CA GLY A 384 -14.13 20.42 12.93
C GLY A 384 -13.94 21.03 14.32
N VAL A 385 -14.80 20.67 15.27
CA VAL A 385 -14.66 21.09 16.68
C VAL A 385 -13.40 20.47 17.30
N LEU A 386 -13.12 19.20 17.01
CA LEU A 386 -11.90 18.53 17.49
C LEU A 386 -10.62 19.22 17.01
N VAL A 387 -10.58 19.66 15.75
CA VAL A 387 -9.43 20.41 15.20
C VAL A 387 -9.24 21.74 15.95
N ILE A 388 -10.33 22.46 16.27
CA ILE A 388 -10.27 23.72 17.03
C ILE A 388 -9.73 23.45 18.46
N ILE A 389 -10.23 22.41 19.14
CA ILE A 389 -9.77 22.04 20.47
C ILE A 389 -8.30 21.62 20.43
N PHE A 390 -7.89 20.85 19.45
CA PHE A 390 -6.48 20.46 19.25
C PHE A 390 -5.59 21.70 19.07
N ALA A 391 -5.96 22.61 18.19
CA ALA A 391 -5.21 23.84 17.97
C ALA A 391 -5.10 24.73 19.22
N ALA A 392 -6.20 24.84 20.00
CA ALA A 392 -6.21 25.54 21.27
C ALA A 392 -5.31 24.85 22.31
N SER A 393 -5.33 23.52 22.40
CA SER A 393 -4.50 22.73 23.31
C SER A 393 -3.01 22.89 22.98
N VAL A 394 -2.62 22.80 21.71
CA VAL A 394 -1.23 23.04 21.27
C VAL A 394 -0.79 24.46 21.61
N LYS A 395 -1.65 25.47 21.36
CA LYS A 395 -1.36 26.87 21.71
C LYS A 395 -1.18 27.04 23.22
N LEU A 396 -1.98 26.40 24.03
CA LEU A 396 -1.91 26.46 25.49
C LEU A 396 -0.60 25.84 26.01
N VAL A 397 -0.23 24.66 25.50
CA VAL A 397 1.03 23.97 25.84
C VAL A 397 2.27 24.80 25.44
N LEU A 398 2.22 25.48 24.29
CA LEU A 398 3.32 26.31 23.81
C LEU A 398 3.33 27.73 24.41
N SER A 399 2.26 28.16 25.12
CA SER A 399 2.14 29.51 25.66
C SER A 399 3.26 29.90 26.64
N PRO A 400 3.77 29.03 27.54
CA PRO A 400 4.86 29.38 28.46
C PRO A 400 6.17 29.74 27.73
N LEU A 401 6.47 29.01 26.61
CA LEU A 401 7.63 29.32 25.76
C LEU A 401 7.45 30.67 25.06
N THR A 402 6.23 30.90 24.55
CA THR A 402 5.88 32.14 23.87
C THR A 402 5.96 33.33 24.83
N PHE A 403 5.50 33.21 26.07
CA PHE A 403 5.63 34.24 27.09
C PHE A 403 7.08 34.58 27.42
N LYS A 404 7.97 33.57 27.55
CA LYS A 404 9.39 33.81 27.75
C LYS A 404 10.02 34.58 26.58
N SER A 405 9.65 34.22 25.34
CA SER A 405 10.11 34.94 24.15
C SER A 405 9.63 36.39 24.12
N TYR A 406 8.36 36.64 24.44
CA TYR A 406 7.84 38.02 24.52
C TYR A 406 8.52 38.86 25.61
N LYS A 407 8.81 38.26 26.78
CA LYS A 407 9.52 38.95 27.88
C LYS A 407 10.97 39.32 27.43
N SER A 408 11.66 38.41 26.74
CA SER A 408 13.00 38.68 26.20
C SER A 408 12.98 39.78 25.13
N MET A 409 11.98 39.77 24.24
CA MET A 409 11.83 40.84 23.24
C MET A 409 11.46 42.19 23.88
N ALA A 410 10.67 42.21 24.94
CA ALA A 410 10.35 43.45 25.65
C ALA A 410 11.61 44.04 26.30
N ALA A 411 12.43 43.19 26.97
CA ALA A 411 13.70 43.64 27.54
C ALA A 411 14.69 44.15 26.50
N MET A 412 14.74 43.53 25.29
CA MET A 412 15.54 43.98 24.18
C MET A 412 15.07 45.35 23.67
N LYS A 413 13.75 45.65 23.67
CA LYS A 413 13.22 46.97 23.31
C LYS A 413 13.60 48.04 24.31
N GLU A 414 13.68 47.77 25.59
CA GLU A 414 14.15 48.73 26.62
C GLU A 414 15.65 49.05 26.46
N LEU A 415 16.42 48.08 25.97
CA LEU A 415 17.87 48.27 25.72
C LEU A 415 18.18 48.97 24.37
N GLN A 416 17.22 49.04 23.45
CA GLN A 416 17.42 49.68 22.14
C GLN A 416 17.93 51.11 22.20
N PRO A 417 17.42 52.04 23.05
CA PRO A 417 17.95 53.40 23.16
C PRO A 417 19.40 53.42 23.67
N GLN A 418 19.77 52.59 24.62
CA GLN A 418 21.15 52.49 25.11
C GLN A 418 22.11 51.91 24.05
N LEU A 419 21.67 50.90 23.30
CA LEU A 419 22.40 50.35 22.16
C LEU A 419 22.62 51.42 21.07
N LYS A 420 21.64 52.27 20.81
CA LYS A 420 21.74 53.34 19.85
C LYS A 420 22.70 54.43 20.30
N GLU A 421 22.68 54.81 21.59
CA GLU A 421 23.67 55.70 22.17
C GLU A 421 25.12 55.17 22.05
N ILE A 422 25.31 53.91 22.31
CA ILE A 422 26.61 53.25 22.17
C ILE A 422 27.02 53.18 20.72
N GLN A 423 26.15 52.84 19.81
CA GLN A 423 26.42 52.85 18.36
C GLN A 423 26.76 54.23 17.83
N ASP A 424 26.04 55.26 18.26
CA ASP A 424 26.35 56.65 17.84
C ASP A 424 27.66 57.13 18.44
N LYS A 425 28.01 56.71 19.66
CA LYS A 425 29.24 57.08 20.34
C LYS A 425 30.50 56.40 19.74
N TYR A 426 30.34 55.22 19.14
CA TYR A 426 31.46 54.47 18.57
C TYR A 426 31.38 54.31 17.03
N LYS A 427 30.60 55.21 16.40
CA LYS A 427 30.36 55.16 14.94
C LYS A 427 31.64 55.29 14.12
N ASP A 428 32.62 56.01 14.66
CA ASP A 428 33.92 56.22 14.01
C ASP A 428 35.02 55.21 14.44
N ASN A 429 34.69 54.23 15.33
CA ASN A 429 35.64 53.25 15.77
C ASN A 429 34.97 51.92 16.10
N PRO A 430 34.57 51.14 15.08
CA PRO A 430 33.79 49.92 15.24
C PRO A 430 34.51 48.75 15.93
N GLN A 431 35.80 48.90 16.29
CA GLN A 431 36.57 47.90 17.01
C GLN A 431 36.63 48.09 18.53
N LYS A 432 36.03 49.13 19.07
CA LYS A 432 35.82 49.37 20.47
C LYS A 432 34.40 49.12 20.90
#